data_b63e82c380625667783022085fd70f14
#
_entry.id   b63e82c380625667783022085fd70f14
#
_cell.length_a   1.000
_cell.length_b   1.000
_cell.length_c   1.000
_cell.angle_alpha   90.00
_cell.angle_beta   90.00
_cell.angle_gamma   90.00
#
_symmetry.space_group_name_H-M   'P 1'
#
loop_
_entity.id
_entity.type
_entity.pdbx_description
1 polymer ?
#
loop_
_entity_poly.entity_id
_entity_poly.type
_entity_poly.pdbx_seq_one_letter_code
_entity_poly.pdbx_strand_id
1 'polypeptide(L)'
;SLESFRSRIDSLDESLFRILSERMEVSRRIGQYKQQRNMPVLQSKRYSEIVENRSDLAESIGLDREFAKSLMEIIHKESVKVQLDQRNPKD
;
A
#
# COMPACT_ATOMS: atom_id res chain seq x y z
N SER A 1 -15.44 24.81 13.34
CA SER A 1 -14.32 25.30 14.14
C SER A 1 -13.04 24.53 13.79
N LEU A 2 -11.91 25.07 14.17
CA LEU A 2 -10.62 24.39 13.97
C LEU A 2 -10.60 23.05 14.71
N GLU A 3 -11.15 22.99 15.92
CA GLU A 3 -11.24 21.76 16.71
C GLU A 3 -12.06 20.69 16.00
N SER A 4 -13.18 21.03 15.39
CA SER A 4 -14.01 20.06 14.67
C SER A 4 -13.31 19.57 13.40
N PHE A 5 -12.58 20.42 12.71
CA PHE A 5 -11.76 20.00 11.57
C PHE A 5 -10.64 19.03 11.98
N ARG A 6 -9.96 19.35 13.07
CA ARG A 6 -8.90 18.47 13.61
C ARG A 6 -9.45 17.11 14.02
N SER A 7 -10.62 17.10 14.66
CA SER A 7 -11.29 15.85 15.03
C SER A 7 -11.63 15.00 13.80
N ARG A 8 -12.06 15.63 12.70
CA ARG A 8 -12.29 14.92 11.43
C ARG A 8 -11.01 14.35 10.86
N ILE A 9 -9.92 15.10 10.90
CA ILE A 9 -8.60 14.62 10.44
C ILE A 9 -8.17 13.41 11.27
N ASP A 10 -8.32 13.45 12.59
CA ASP A 10 -7.97 12.33 13.47
C ASP A 10 -8.73 11.06 13.07
N SER A 11 -10.04 11.19 12.82
CA SER A 11 -10.86 10.05 12.40
C SER A 11 -10.46 9.52 11.02
N LEU A 12 -10.17 10.41 10.09
CA LEU A 12 -9.72 10.02 8.74
C LEU A 12 -8.37 9.32 8.79
N ASP A 13 -7.44 9.83 9.60
CA ASP A 13 -6.12 9.20 9.77
C ASP A 13 -6.26 7.80 10.36
N GLU A 14 -7.12 7.63 11.37
CA GLU A 14 -7.38 6.31 11.95
C GLU A 14 -7.89 5.33 10.89
N SER A 15 -8.85 5.76 10.08
CA SER A 15 -9.39 4.95 8.97
C SER A 15 -8.31 4.60 7.97
N LEU A 16 -7.47 5.58 7.61
CA LEU A 16 -6.36 5.38 6.68
C LEU A 16 -5.39 4.30 7.18
N PHE A 17 -4.99 4.38 8.45
CA PHE A 17 -4.05 3.40 9.01
C PHE A 17 -4.67 2.01 9.14
N ARG A 18 -5.96 1.90 9.45
CA ARG A 18 -6.65 0.60 9.45
C ARG A 18 -6.67 -0.02 8.06
N ILE A 19 -6.91 0.79 7.02
CA ILE A 19 -6.89 0.34 5.62
C ILE A 19 -5.48 -0.12 5.23
N LEU A 20 -4.45 0.64 5.60
CA LEU A 20 -3.06 0.26 5.33
C LEU A 20 -2.70 -1.06 6.03
N SER A 21 -3.11 -1.24 7.27
CA SER A 21 -2.89 -2.49 8.02
C SER A 21 -3.53 -3.68 7.30
N GLU A 22 -4.77 -3.54 6.85
CA GLU A 22 -5.47 -4.57 6.09
C GLU A 22 -4.76 -4.88 4.77
N ARG A 23 -4.31 -3.85 4.06
CA ARG A 23 -3.57 -4.02 2.82
C ARG A 23 -2.27 -4.80 3.04
N MET A 24 -1.56 -4.52 4.12
CA MET A 24 -0.31 -5.24 4.45
C MET A 24 -0.59 -6.69 4.83
N GLU A 25 -1.71 -6.97 5.47
CA GLU A 25 -2.12 -8.36 5.74
C GLU A 25 -2.35 -9.13 4.44
N VAL A 26 -3.01 -8.52 3.46
CA VAL A 26 -3.17 -9.12 2.12
C VAL A 26 -1.81 -9.31 1.45
N SER A 27 -0.90 -8.35 1.60
CA SER A 27 0.47 -8.47 1.07
C SER A 27 1.21 -9.67 1.67
N ARG A 28 1.05 -9.92 2.98
CA ARG A 28 1.65 -11.12 3.61
C ARG A 28 1.12 -12.40 2.99
N ARG A 29 -0.19 -12.47 2.75
CA ARG A 29 -0.82 -13.63 2.10
C ARG A 29 -0.32 -13.81 0.66
N ILE A 30 -0.13 -12.72 -0.06
CA ILE A 30 0.46 -12.76 -1.40
C ILE A 30 1.88 -13.30 -1.34
N GLY A 31 2.67 -12.88 -0.34
CA GLY A 31 4.02 -13.38 -0.13
C GLY A 31 4.06 -14.89 0.09
N GLN A 32 3.15 -15.41 0.92
CA GLN A 32 2.99 -16.85 1.15
C GLN A 32 2.62 -17.59 -0.13
N TYR A 33 1.66 -17.06 -0.87
CA TYR A 33 1.21 -17.62 -2.15
C TYR A 33 2.36 -17.72 -3.16
N LYS A 34 3.12 -16.64 -3.30
CA LYS A 34 4.29 -16.59 -4.21
C LYS A 34 5.35 -17.59 -3.79
N GLN A 35 5.63 -17.69 -2.48
CA GLN A 35 6.63 -18.62 -1.95
C GLN A 35 6.27 -20.07 -2.30
N GLN A 36 5.01 -20.44 -2.10
CA GLN A 36 4.54 -21.80 -2.37
C GLN A 36 4.64 -22.16 -3.85
N ARG A 37 4.67 -21.19 -4.73
CA ARG A 37 4.71 -21.38 -6.19
C ARG A 37 6.00 -20.93 -6.83
N ASN A 38 7.02 -20.65 -6.04
CA ASN A 38 8.34 -20.22 -6.50
C ASN A 38 8.24 -18.97 -7.41
N MET A 39 7.34 -18.07 -7.08
CA MET A 39 7.17 -16.81 -7.81
C MET A 39 8.03 -15.71 -7.16
N PRO A 40 8.61 -14.80 -7.95
CA PRO A 40 9.35 -13.68 -7.37
C PRO A 40 8.43 -12.69 -6.68
N VAL A 41 8.91 -12.08 -5.59
CA VAL A 41 8.17 -11.03 -4.89
C VAL A 41 8.05 -9.80 -5.78
N LEU A 42 9.15 -9.37 -6.40
CA LEU A 42 9.18 -8.21 -7.27
C LEU A 42 8.64 -8.57 -8.65
N GLN A 43 7.59 -7.90 -9.06
CA GLN A 43 6.98 -8.04 -10.39
C GLN A 43 6.78 -6.65 -10.98
N SER A 44 7.76 -6.20 -11.74
CA SER A 44 7.85 -4.81 -12.22
C SER A 44 6.66 -4.40 -13.09
N LYS A 45 6.15 -5.31 -13.91
CA LYS A 45 4.97 -5.03 -14.75
C LYS A 45 3.75 -4.70 -13.88
N ARG A 46 3.50 -5.52 -12.85
CA ARG A 46 2.39 -5.30 -11.92
C ARG A 46 2.56 -3.98 -11.18
N TYR A 47 3.78 -3.68 -10.73
CA TYR A 47 4.05 -2.43 -10.04
C TYR A 47 3.75 -1.21 -10.92
N SER A 48 4.21 -1.24 -12.18
CA SER A 48 3.93 -0.15 -13.13
C SER A 48 2.45 0.05 -13.36
N GLU A 49 1.69 -1.05 -13.50
CA GLU A 49 0.23 -1.00 -13.65
C GLU A 49 -0.44 -0.37 -12.42
N ILE A 50 0.00 -0.73 -11.22
CA ILE A 50 -0.53 -0.16 -9.97
C ILE A 50 -0.28 1.34 -9.91
N VAL A 51 0.95 1.78 -10.14
CA VAL A 51 1.30 3.20 -10.07
C VAL A 51 0.46 4.02 -11.05
N GLU A 52 0.36 3.57 -12.31
CA GLU A 52 -0.43 4.27 -13.32
C GLU A 52 -1.91 4.29 -12.98
N ASN A 53 -2.46 3.15 -12.61
CA ASN A 53 -3.87 3.02 -12.27
C ASN A 53 -4.25 3.89 -11.06
N ARG A 54 -3.46 3.85 -9.97
CA ARG A 54 -3.75 4.61 -8.76
C ARG A 54 -3.53 6.10 -8.97
N SER A 55 -2.58 6.48 -9.82
CA SER A 55 -2.36 7.87 -10.19
C SER A 55 -3.56 8.43 -10.96
N ASP A 56 -4.12 7.66 -11.88
CA ASP A 56 -5.33 8.02 -12.61
C ASP A 56 -6.53 8.16 -11.66
N LEU A 57 -6.70 7.21 -10.75
CA LEU A 57 -7.75 7.27 -9.74
C LEU A 57 -7.61 8.53 -8.87
N ALA A 58 -6.41 8.79 -8.38
CA ALA A 58 -6.13 9.96 -7.54
C ALA A 58 -6.56 11.25 -8.26
N GLU A 59 -6.16 11.40 -9.50
CA GLU A 59 -6.53 12.56 -10.32
C GLU A 59 -8.04 12.69 -10.46
N SER A 60 -8.73 11.59 -10.68
CA SER A 60 -10.19 11.57 -10.88
C SER A 60 -10.97 12.00 -9.63
N ILE A 61 -10.37 11.84 -8.44
CA ILE A 61 -11.03 12.20 -7.17
C ILE A 61 -10.42 13.45 -6.52
N GLY A 62 -9.59 14.19 -7.25
CA GLY A 62 -9.06 15.47 -6.79
C GLY A 62 -7.80 15.42 -5.95
N LEU A 63 -7.06 14.31 -5.99
CA LEU A 63 -5.75 14.20 -5.35
C LEU A 63 -4.65 14.51 -6.37
N ASP A 64 -3.58 15.12 -5.89
CA ASP A 64 -2.42 15.40 -6.72
C ASP A 64 -1.77 14.11 -7.22
N ARG A 65 -1.53 14.03 -8.51
CA ARG A 65 -0.98 12.84 -9.16
C ARG A 65 0.42 12.48 -8.64
N GLU A 66 1.30 13.47 -8.49
CA GLU A 66 2.67 13.24 -8.01
C GLU A 66 2.69 12.80 -6.55
N PHE A 67 1.81 13.35 -5.75
CA PHE A 67 1.63 12.90 -4.36
C PHE A 67 1.22 11.43 -4.33
N ALA A 68 0.24 11.04 -5.15
CA ALA A 68 -0.23 9.65 -5.22
C ALA A 68 0.88 8.69 -5.65
N LYS A 69 1.71 9.09 -6.64
CA LYS A 69 2.86 8.28 -7.09
C LYS A 69 3.85 8.06 -5.97
N SER A 70 4.22 9.13 -5.26
CA SER A 70 5.16 9.04 -4.12
C SER A 70 4.62 8.15 -3.03
N LEU A 71 3.33 8.29 -2.72
CA LEU A 71 2.66 7.46 -1.72
C LEU A 71 2.69 5.98 -2.12
N MET A 72 2.41 5.67 -3.38
CA MET A 72 2.43 4.29 -3.87
C MET A 72 3.83 3.69 -3.82
N GLU A 73 4.88 4.47 -4.04
CA GLU A 73 6.27 4.00 -3.88
C GLU A 73 6.54 3.57 -2.44
N ILE A 74 6.11 4.37 -1.47
CA ILE A 74 6.29 4.06 -0.04
C ILE A 74 5.51 2.80 0.33
N ILE A 75 4.25 2.72 -0.09
CA ILE A 75 3.39 1.56 0.17
C ILE A 75 3.97 0.31 -0.47
N HIS A 76 4.49 0.43 -1.70
CA HIS A 76 5.09 -0.70 -2.40
C HIS A 76 6.32 -1.24 -1.66
N LYS A 77 7.19 -0.37 -1.18
CA LYS A 77 8.36 -0.78 -0.39
C LYS A 77 7.95 -1.58 0.84
N GLU A 78 6.93 -1.13 1.55
CA GLU A 78 6.43 -1.86 2.73
C GLU A 78 5.79 -3.20 2.31
N SER A 79 5.03 -3.22 1.22
CA SER A 79 4.45 -4.46 0.67
C SER A 79 5.53 -5.50 0.33
N VAL A 80 6.61 -5.07 -0.32
CA VAL A 80 7.74 -5.96 -0.65
C VAL A 80 8.39 -6.48 0.63
N LYS A 81 8.61 -5.60 1.59
CA LYS A 81 9.20 -5.97 2.88
C LYS A 81 8.39 -7.07 3.58
N VAL A 82 7.07 -6.88 3.71
CA VAL A 82 6.23 -7.88 4.40
C VAL A 82 6.13 -9.19 3.62
N GLN A 83 6.21 -9.16 2.29
CA GLN A 83 6.24 -10.37 1.47
C GLN A 83 7.56 -11.13 1.67
N LEU A 84 8.68 -10.43 1.74
CA LEU A 84 9.99 -11.04 2.00
C LEU A 84 10.08 -11.58 3.42
N ASP A 85 9.51 -10.90 4.41
CA ASP A 85 9.49 -11.34 5.80
C ASP A 85 8.76 -12.68 5.95
N GLN A 86 7.76 -12.95 5.12
CA GLN A 86 7.07 -14.24 5.09
C GLN A 86 7.99 -15.37 4.62
N ARG A 87 8.94 -15.08 3.71
CA ARG A 87 9.90 -16.06 3.18
C ARG A 87 11.02 -16.35 4.17
N ASN A 88 11.40 -15.35 4.98
CA ASN A 88 12.48 -15.42 5.94
C ASN A 88 11.96 -14.98 7.31
N PRO A 89 11.04 -15.76 7.92
CA PRO A 89 10.47 -15.37 9.20
C PRO A 89 11.56 -15.29 10.27
N LYS A 90 11.52 -14.25 11.08
CA LYS A 90 12.40 -14.13 12.24
C LYS A 90 11.87 -15.05 13.33
N ASP A 91 12.74 -15.84 13.88
CA ASP A 91 12.44 -16.71 15.01
C ASP A 91 12.08 -15.93 16.27
#